data_5f3964fbf814b9e2f26be47e11e114a7
#
_entry.id   5f3964fbf814b9e2f26be47e11e114a7
#
_cell.length_a   1.000
_cell.length_b   1.000
_cell.length_c   1.000
_cell.angle_alpha   90.00
_cell.angle_beta   90.00
_cell.angle_gamma   90.00
#
_symmetry.space_group_name_H-M   'P 1'
#
loop_
_entity.id
_entity.type
_entity.pdbx_description
1 polymer ?
#
loop_
_entity_poly.entity_id
_entity_poly.type
_entity_poly.pdbx_seq_one_letter_code
_entity_poly.pdbx_strand_id
1 'polypeptide(L)' 'MAYYKVRIEVWCDWNPAESDRDDIAEAMGVGEAICTKREVVAVVDRPQDIEDEEAMSFFGGSEGDADESQG' A
#
# COMPACT_ATOMS: atom_id res chain seq x y z
N MET A 1 9.16 -12.55 -8.05
CA MET A 1 8.70 -11.17 -8.14
C MET A 1 9.01 -10.48 -6.83
N ALA A 2 9.41 -9.23 -6.87
CA ALA A 2 9.82 -8.53 -5.66
C ALA A 2 8.72 -7.62 -5.15
N TYR A 3 8.69 -7.44 -3.84
CA TYR A 3 7.75 -6.54 -3.19
C TYR A 3 8.57 -5.48 -2.47
N TYR A 4 8.14 -4.24 -2.59
CA TYR A 4 8.89 -3.11 -2.07
C TYR A 4 8.09 -2.40 -1.00
N LYS A 5 8.75 -2.08 0.12
CA LYS A 5 8.14 -1.23 1.14
C LYS A 5 8.64 0.18 0.89
N VAL A 6 7.70 1.10 0.73
CA VAL A 6 8.03 2.47 0.35
C VAL A 6 7.49 3.43 1.39
N ARG A 7 8.33 4.38 1.78
CA ARG A 7 7.90 5.46 2.66
C ARG A 7 7.73 6.70 1.81
N ILE A 8 6.61 7.38 1.94
CA ILE A 8 6.34 8.56 1.13
C ILE A 8 5.93 9.73 2.01
N GLU A 9 6.13 10.94 1.49
CA GLU A 9 5.65 12.16 2.12
C GLU A 9 4.68 12.82 1.18
N VAL A 10 3.49 13.13 1.67
CA VAL A 10 2.40 13.65 0.86
C VAL A 10 1.87 14.92 1.48
N TRP A 11 1.60 15.91 0.64
CA TRP A 11 0.97 17.15 1.07
C TRP A 11 -0.48 17.16 0.60
N CYS A 12 -1.38 17.52 1.49
CA CYS A 12 -2.79 17.67 1.15
C CYS A 12 -3.35 18.83 1.95
N ASP A 13 -4.52 19.31 1.56
CA ASP A 13 -5.07 20.50 2.19
C ASP A 13 -6.18 20.17 3.19
N TRP A 14 -6.23 18.94 3.65
CA TRP A 14 -7.14 18.55 4.74
C TRP A 14 -6.36 17.66 5.70
N ASN A 15 -6.94 17.41 6.87
CA ASN A 15 -6.28 16.59 7.87
C ASN A 15 -6.59 15.11 7.61
N PRO A 16 -5.65 14.33 7.07
CA PRO A 16 -5.94 12.94 6.72
C PRO A 16 -6.09 12.03 7.94
N ALA A 17 -5.71 12.52 9.12
CA ALA A 17 -5.90 11.71 10.31
C ALA A 17 -7.38 11.51 10.62
N GLU A 18 -8.24 12.33 10.04
CA GLU A 18 -9.67 12.23 10.26
C GLU A 18 -10.39 11.55 9.11
N SER A 19 -9.65 11.01 8.17
CA SER A 19 -10.26 10.32 7.04
C SER A 19 -9.62 8.95 6.88
N ASP A 20 -10.18 8.16 5.96
CA ASP A 20 -9.61 6.85 5.67
C ASP A 20 -8.28 7.01 4.96
N ARG A 21 -7.40 6.05 5.18
CA ARG A 21 -6.11 6.09 4.49
C ARG A 21 -6.28 5.98 2.98
N ASP A 22 -7.37 5.38 2.52
CA ASP A 22 -7.61 5.25 1.10
C ASP A 22 -7.90 6.60 0.45
N ASP A 23 -8.33 7.57 1.24
CA ASP A 23 -8.61 8.90 0.71
C ASP A 23 -7.36 9.58 0.21
N ILE A 24 -6.20 9.30 0.84
CA ILE A 24 -4.95 9.89 0.37
C ILE A 24 -4.59 9.35 -1.01
N ALA A 25 -4.75 8.04 -1.20
CA ALA A 25 -4.42 7.45 -2.48
C ALA A 25 -5.34 7.98 -3.57
N GLU A 26 -6.62 8.11 -3.27
CA GLU A 26 -7.56 8.63 -4.23
C GLU A 26 -7.26 10.08 -4.56
N ALA A 27 -6.94 10.88 -3.54
CA ALA A 27 -6.63 12.28 -3.75
C ALA A 27 -5.39 12.47 -4.62
N MET A 28 -4.39 11.60 -4.45
CA MET A 28 -3.22 11.68 -5.31
C MET A 28 -3.57 11.35 -6.75
N GLY A 29 -4.50 10.42 -6.94
CA GLY A 29 -4.91 10.03 -8.28
C GLY A 29 -5.66 11.09 -9.02
N VAL A 30 -6.42 11.94 -8.30
CA VAL A 30 -7.21 12.99 -8.94
C VAL A 30 -6.55 14.37 -8.84
N GLY A 31 -5.32 14.43 -8.32
CA GLY A 31 -4.59 15.68 -8.30
C GLY A 31 -4.90 16.60 -7.13
N GLU A 32 -5.44 16.06 -6.05
CA GLU A 32 -5.75 16.85 -4.86
C GLU A 32 -4.72 16.68 -3.76
N ALA A 33 -3.75 15.82 -3.96
CA ALA A 33 -2.64 15.65 -3.04
C ALA A 33 -1.41 15.32 -3.87
N ILE A 34 -0.24 15.65 -3.33
CA ILE A 34 0.99 15.43 -4.09
C ILE A 34 2.02 14.73 -3.23
N CYS A 35 2.65 13.70 -3.80
CA CYS A 35 3.73 12.99 -3.14
C CYS A 35 5.03 13.68 -3.53
N THR A 36 5.72 14.23 -2.53
CA THR A 36 6.94 14.99 -2.80
C THR A 36 8.20 14.20 -2.49
N LYS A 37 8.08 13.07 -1.83
CA LYS A 37 9.25 12.27 -1.50
C LYS A 37 8.84 10.81 -1.41
N ARG A 38 9.69 9.93 -1.93
CA ARG A 38 9.48 8.50 -1.77
C ARG A 38 10.82 7.82 -1.57
N GLU A 39 10.81 6.78 -0.75
CA GLU A 39 12.03 6.10 -0.41
C GLU A 39 11.72 4.61 -0.24
N VAL A 40 12.47 3.75 -0.91
CA VAL A 40 12.31 2.31 -0.74
C VAL A 40 13.07 1.94 0.52
N VAL A 41 12.37 1.40 1.52
CA VAL A 41 12.97 1.06 2.81
C VAL A 41 13.14 -0.44 3.00
N ALA A 42 12.54 -1.26 2.16
CA ALA A 42 12.73 -2.71 2.25
C ALA A 42 12.33 -3.36 0.95
N VAL A 43 12.94 -4.49 0.65
CA VAL A 43 12.61 -5.28 -0.53
C VAL A 43 12.55 -6.74 -0.10
N VAL A 44 11.50 -7.44 -0.47
CA VAL A 44 11.38 -8.87 -0.18
C VAL A 44 10.94 -9.58 -1.45
N ASP A 45 11.18 -10.89 -1.50
CA ASP A 45 10.87 -11.67 -2.69
C ASP A 45 9.51 -12.33 -2.65
N ARG A 46 8.97 -12.56 -1.47
CA ARG A 46 7.72 -13.30 -1.33
C ARG A 46 6.81 -12.57 -0.37
N PRO A 47 5.49 -12.68 -0.56
CA PRO A 47 4.54 -12.00 0.35
C PRO A 47 4.73 -12.42 1.81
N GLN A 48 5.07 -13.67 2.06
CA GLN A 48 5.21 -14.12 3.44
C GLN A 48 6.44 -13.53 4.13
N ASP A 49 7.31 -12.89 3.38
CA ASP A 49 8.46 -12.21 3.95
C ASP A 49 8.15 -10.76 4.33
N ILE A 50 6.97 -10.29 3.99
CA ILE A 50 6.56 -8.93 4.32
C ILE A 50 6.31 -8.86 5.82
N GLU A 51 6.97 -7.92 6.50
CA GLU A 51 6.85 -7.84 7.95
C GLU A 51 5.54 -7.26 8.41
N ASP A 52 4.84 -6.53 7.56
CA ASP A 52 3.57 -5.94 7.90
C ASP A 52 2.47 -6.95 7.59
N GLU A 53 1.76 -7.38 8.63
CA GLU A 53 0.77 -8.44 8.48
C GLU A 53 -0.34 -8.06 7.51
N GLU A 54 -0.75 -6.82 7.53
CA GLU A 54 -1.81 -6.39 6.65
C GLU A 54 -1.37 -6.41 5.20
N ALA A 55 -0.14 -5.98 4.92
CA ALA A 55 0.38 -5.98 3.58
C ALA A 55 0.62 -7.41 3.10
N MET A 56 1.08 -8.27 4.00
CA MET A 56 1.28 -9.67 3.66
C MET A 56 -0.03 -10.30 3.25
N SER A 57 -1.11 -10.00 3.97
CA SER A 57 -2.41 -10.51 3.64
C SER A 57 -2.91 -9.97 2.32
N PHE A 58 -2.63 -8.72 2.06
CA PHE A 58 -3.08 -8.08 0.83
C PHE A 58 -2.49 -8.77 -0.40
N PHE A 59 -1.20 -9.11 -0.35
CA PHE A 59 -0.54 -9.70 -1.50
C PHE A 59 -0.62 -11.22 -1.53
N GLY A 60 -0.70 -11.85 -0.39
CA GLY A 60 -0.65 -13.30 -0.32
C GLY A 60 -1.92 -13.97 0.14
N GLY A 61 -2.71 -13.26 0.91
CA GLY A 61 -3.87 -13.88 1.52
C GLY A 61 -4.94 -14.27 0.56
N SER A 62 -5.00 -13.61 -0.56
CA SER A 62 -6.04 -13.92 -1.50
C SER A 62 -5.89 -15.31 -2.05
N GLU A 63 -4.75 -15.90 -1.88
CA GLU A 63 -4.58 -17.23 -2.31
C GLU A 63 -5.48 -18.15 -1.64
N GLY A 64 -5.77 -17.88 -0.42
CA GLY A 64 -6.65 -18.70 0.32
C GLY A 64 -8.02 -18.65 -0.21
N ASP A 65 -8.40 -17.52 -0.73
CA ASP A 65 -9.68 -17.46 -1.26
C ASP A 65 -9.67 -17.90 -2.63
N ALA A 66 -8.68 -17.52 -3.23
CA ALA A 66 -8.60 -17.76 -4.56
C ALA A 66 -8.74 -19.06 -4.91
N ASP A 67 -8.41 -19.65 -4.24
CA ASP A 67 -8.43 -20.77 -4.62
C ASP A 67 -9.66 -20.97 -4.95
N GLU A 68 -10.14 -20.52 -4.70
CA GLU A 68 -11.05 -20.54 -5.05
C GLU A 68 -11.47 -19.93 -6.04
N SER A 69 -11.24 -19.46 -6.25
CA SER A 69 -11.48 -18.97 -7.10
C SER A 69 -11.10 -18.51 -7.90
N GLN A 70 -10.79 -18.38 -7.94
CA GLN A 70 -10.30 -17.95 -8.66
C GLN A 70 -9.77 -18.22 -9.14
N GLY A 71 -9.96 -18.62 -8.81
CA GLY A 71 -9.20 -19.10 -9.31
C GLY A 71 -9.06 -19.01 -9.72
#